data_e6bf3e4de0fa368b7058024e7b20ae4a
#
_entry.id   e6bf3e4de0fa368b7058024e7b20ae4a
#
_cell.length_a   1.000
_cell.length_b   1.000
_cell.length_c   1.000
_cell.angle_alpha   90.00
_cell.angle_beta   90.00
_cell.angle_gamma   90.00
#
_symmetry.space_group_name_H-M   'P 1'
#
loop_
_entity.id
_entity.type
_entity.pdbx_description
1 polymer ?
#
loop_
_entity_poly.entity_id
_entity_poly.type
_entity_poly.pdbx_seq_one_letter_code
_entity_poly.pdbx_strand_id
1 'polypeptide(L)'
;MSYELTIEPLGRTIEVEDGQTLLDAALRAGIYLPHACGQGYCATCKVCITDGEVDHQNASSFALMDYEREEGKALACCATLESDAVIEVEMEIDEDARDIPVRDFHGVVSRIEDLTPTIKGIWLKLDEALDFQAGQYVNFNLPNDLGHRAFSLANAPSTGDEIELNIRIVPGGAGTTWIHNELKVGDAVTVSGPYGRFFVHKSANVPSLFMAGGSGLSSPRSMILDLLEEGSTLPITLVYGARNQGELYYHQEFLDLAAQYPNFTYVPALNDEPADSGWTGFRCFVHEAAKAHFDNDFRDQKAYLCGPPIMIEACITTLMQGRLFERDIYTEKFFSAADAQQVRSPLFKRV
;
A
#
# COMPACT_ATOMS: atom_id res chain seq x y z
N MET A 1 5.61 -6.95 31.68
CA MET A 1 4.54 -7.97 31.91
C MET A 1 4.00 -8.29 30.54
N SER A 2 3.45 -9.50 30.37
CA SER A 2 2.74 -9.86 29.14
C SER A 2 1.34 -10.31 29.49
N TYR A 3 0.43 -10.20 28.55
CA TYR A 3 -0.97 -10.59 28.66
C TYR A 3 -1.30 -11.59 27.55
N GLU A 4 -2.37 -12.36 27.73
CA GLU A 4 -2.91 -13.23 26.70
C GLU A 4 -4.07 -12.56 25.96
N LEU A 5 -4.03 -12.55 24.62
CA LEU A 5 -5.10 -12.07 23.75
C LEU A 5 -5.65 -13.21 22.92
N THR A 6 -6.92 -13.53 23.11
CA THR A 6 -7.63 -14.48 22.25
C THR A 6 -8.41 -13.74 21.18
N ILE A 7 -8.26 -14.17 19.92
CA ILE A 7 -8.86 -13.54 18.75
C ILE A 7 -9.90 -14.46 18.14
N GLU A 8 -11.17 -14.08 18.26
CA GLU A 8 -12.30 -14.78 17.69
C GLU A 8 -12.72 -14.16 16.34
N PRO A 9 -13.22 -14.94 15.36
CA PRO A 9 -13.62 -16.35 15.48
C PRO A 9 -12.48 -17.36 15.21
N LEU A 10 -11.20 -16.94 15.19
CA LEU A 10 -10.08 -17.84 14.90
C LEU A 10 -9.78 -18.81 16.06
N GLY A 11 -10.20 -18.49 17.29
CA GLY A 11 -9.84 -19.26 18.49
C GLY A 11 -8.34 -19.26 18.77
N ARG A 12 -7.59 -18.27 18.28
CA ARG A 12 -6.14 -18.17 18.46
C ARG A 12 -5.79 -17.27 19.62
N THR A 13 -4.97 -17.78 20.54
CA THR A 13 -4.41 -16.99 21.65
C THR A 13 -2.96 -16.63 21.34
N ILE A 14 -2.60 -15.37 21.55
CA ILE A 14 -1.26 -14.82 21.38
C ILE A 14 -0.82 -14.09 22.64
N GLU A 15 0.50 -13.99 22.83
CA GLU A 15 1.10 -13.17 23.89
C GLU A 15 1.24 -11.72 23.39
N VAL A 16 0.88 -10.76 24.23
CA VAL A 16 0.95 -9.32 23.97
C VAL A 16 1.82 -8.67 25.04
N GLU A 17 2.86 -7.97 24.62
CA GLU A 17 3.75 -7.28 25.56
C GLU A 17 3.05 -6.04 26.17
N ASP A 18 3.46 -5.68 27.37
CA ASP A 18 2.96 -4.47 28.04
C ASP A 18 3.22 -3.22 27.17
N GLY A 19 2.16 -2.45 26.89
CA GLY A 19 2.20 -1.29 26.01
C GLY A 19 2.20 -1.59 24.51
N GLN A 20 2.22 -2.87 24.09
CA GLN A 20 2.06 -3.26 22.69
C GLN A 20 0.58 -3.14 22.28
N THR A 21 0.32 -2.60 21.07
CA THR A 21 -1.06 -2.52 20.56
C THR A 21 -1.57 -3.89 20.09
N LEU A 22 -2.90 -4.09 20.19
CA LEU A 22 -3.54 -5.32 19.72
C LEU A 22 -3.22 -5.62 18.25
N LEU A 23 -3.18 -4.58 17.41
CA LEU A 23 -2.86 -4.70 15.99
C LEU A 23 -1.42 -5.17 15.77
N ASP A 24 -0.44 -4.55 16.45
CA ASP A 24 0.97 -4.93 16.29
C ASP A 24 1.21 -6.37 16.75
N ALA A 25 0.65 -6.75 17.90
CA ALA A 25 0.78 -8.11 18.41
C ALA A 25 0.16 -9.15 17.44
N ALA A 26 -1.04 -8.89 16.93
CA ALA A 26 -1.71 -9.78 15.98
C ALA A 26 -0.89 -9.93 14.68
N LEU A 27 -0.44 -8.82 14.09
CA LEU A 27 0.35 -8.85 12.86
C LEU A 27 1.69 -9.56 13.04
N ARG A 28 2.36 -9.38 14.18
CA ARG A 28 3.61 -10.11 14.53
C ARG A 28 3.37 -11.60 14.75
N ALA A 29 2.17 -11.98 15.19
CA ALA A 29 1.78 -13.38 15.31
C ALA A 29 1.27 -13.99 13.98
N GLY A 30 1.32 -13.25 12.86
CA GLY A 30 0.81 -13.69 11.57
C GLY A 30 -0.71 -13.78 11.54
N ILE A 31 -1.40 -12.91 12.30
CA ILE A 31 -2.86 -12.78 12.27
C ILE A 31 -3.18 -11.41 11.70
N TYR A 32 -3.82 -11.39 10.55
CA TYR A 32 -4.27 -10.14 9.98
C TYR A 32 -5.53 -9.63 10.69
N LEU A 33 -5.48 -8.41 11.18
CA LEU A 33 -6.65 -7.65 11.58
C LEU A 33 -6.91 -6.54 10.55
N PRO A 34 -8.17 -6.30 10.13
CA PRO A 34 -8.48 -5.21 9.21
C PRO A 34 -7.96 -3.88 9.73
N HIS A 35 -7.17 -3.17 8.93
CA HIS A 35 -6.61 -1.87 9.32
C HIS A 35 -6.28 -1.03 8.09
N ALA A 36 -6.15 0.30 8.27
CA ALA A 36 -5.74 1.21 7.20
C ALA A 36 -4.76 2.29 7.71
N CYS A 37 -5.19 3.26 8.53
CA CYS A 37 -4.34 4.38 8.93
C CYS A 37 -3.27 4.03 9.98
N GLY A 38 -3.48 3.00 10.79
CA GLY A 38 -2.60 2.64 11.93
C GLY A 38 -2.47 3.70 13.04
N GLN A 39 -3.29 4.75 13.03
CA GLN A 39 -3.12 5.95 13.88
C GLN A 39 -4.40 6.36 14.63
N GLY A 40 -5.44 5.53 14.65
CA GLY A 40 -6.66 5.78 15.41
C GLY A 40 -7.67 6.75 14.78
N TYR A 41 -7.61 7.04 13.48
CA TYR A 41 -8.48 8.03 12.85
C TYR A 41 -9.51 7.47 11.86
N CYS A 42 -9.33 6.26 11.30
CA CYS A 42 -10.16 5.75 10.20
C CYS A 42 -11.22 4.74 10.62
N ALA A 43 -11.20 4.24 11.85
CA ALA A 43 -12.10 3.21 12.39
C ALA A 43 -12.03 1.83 11.72
N THR A 44 -11.16 1.60 10.74
CA THR A 44 -11.07 0.32 10.01
C THR A 44 -10.64 -0.85 10.91
N CYS A 45 -9.82 -0.60 11.93
CA CYS A 45 -9.32 -1.61 12.87
C CYS A 45 -10.19 -1.77 14.13
N LYS A 46 -11.48 -1.48 14.01
CA LYS A 46 -12.40 -1.60 15.15
C LYS A 46 -12.67 -3.07 15.46
N VAL A 47 -12.50 -3.44 16.74
CA VAL A 47 -12.77 -4.78 17.29
C VAL A 47 -13.74 -4.67 18.45
N CYS A 48 -14.38 -5.77 18.83
CA CYS A 48 -15.21 -5.85 20.02
C CYS A 48 -14.45 -6.61 21.13
N ILE A 49 -14.30 -5.99 22.29
CA ILE A 49 -13.76 -6.63 23.50
C ILE A 49 -14.90 -7.40 24.15
N THR A 50 -14.82 -8.72 24.19
CA THR A 50 -15.85 -9.57 24.78
C THR A 50 -15.51 -10.01 26.20
N ASP A 51 -14.22 -9.97 26.54
CA ASP A 51 -13.71 -10.19 27.91
C ASP A 51 -12.39 -9.45 28.10
N GLY A 52 -12.09 -9.02 29.33
CA GLY A 52 -10.87 -8.28 29.67
C GLY A 52 -10.99 -6.77 29.60
N GLU A 53 -9.88 -6.09 29.90
CA GLU A 53 -9.80 -4.62 29.96
C GLU A 53 -8.69 -4.09 29.05
N VAL A 54 -8.94 -2.94 28.39
CA VAL A 54 -7.99 -2.27 27.51
C VAL A 54 -7.91 -0.78 27.77
N ASP A 55 -6.74 -0.20 27.62
CA ASP A 55 -6.56 1.25 27.48
C ASP A 55 -6.67 1.64 26.00
N HIS A 56 -7.55 2.57 25.70
CA HIS A 56 -7.80 3.06 24.33
C HIS A 56 -6.75 4.05 23.83
N GLN A 57 -5.83 4.47 24.69
CA GLN A 57 -4.75 5.40 24.38
C GLN A 57 -5.27 6.65 23.62
N ASN A 58 -4.61 6.98 22.48
CA ASN A 58 -4.90 8.14 21.65
C ASN A 58 -5.99 7.92 20.57
N ALA A 59 -6.85 6.90 20.74
CA ALA A 59 -7.96 6.66 19.80
C ALA A 59 -8.86 7.90 19.68
N SER A 60 -9.02 8.40 18.44
CA SER A 60 -9.83 9.58 18.16
C SER A 60 -11.31 9.35 18.47
N SER A 61 -11.97 10.29 19.15
CA SER A 61 -13.40 10.26 19.42
C SER A 61 -14.28 10.27 18.15
N PHE A 62 -13.73 10.62 16.99
CA PHE A 62 -14.44 10.49 15.71
C PHE A 62 -14.41 9.06 15.16
N ALA A 63 -13.34 8.30 15.45
CA ALA A 63 -13.19 6.93 15.00
C ALA A 63 -13.75 5.92 16.00
N LEU A 64 -13.78 6.28 17.29
CA LEU A 64 -14.31 5.48 18.39
C LEU A 64 -15.08 6.41 19.33
N MET A 65 -16.39 6.47 19.17
CA MET A 65 -17.27 7.33 19.97
C MET A 65 -17.42 6.77 21.40
N ASP A 66 -17.77 7.64 22.36
CA ASP A 66 -17.88 7.23 23.78
C ASP A 66 -18.85 6.07 24.00
N TYR A 67 -20.01 6.10 23.33
CA TYR A 67 -20.99 4.99 23.45
C TYR A 67 -20.45 3.67 22.88
N GLU A 68 -19.57 3.70 21.87
CA GLU A 68 -18.94 2.49 21.34
C GLU A 68 -17.91 1.90 22.31
N ARG A 69 -17.21 2.76 23.07
CA ARG A 69 -16.33 2.32 24.16
C ARG A 69 -17.15 1.65 25.29
N GLU A 70 -18.30 2.22 25.62
CA GLU A 70 -19.25 1.64 26.59
C GLU A 70 -19.82 0.30 26.11
N GLU A 71 -19.95 0.10 24.79
CA GLU A 71 -20.35 -1.17 24.16
C GLU A 71 -19.18 -2.17 24.03
N GLY A 72 -18.00 -1.87 24.55
CA GLY A 72 -16.82 -2.74 24.50
C GLY A 72 -16.06 -2.69 23.18
N LYS A 73 -16.22 -1.64 22.35
CA LYS A 73 -15.42 -1.52 21.11
C LYS A 73 -14.10 -0.83 21.36
N ALA A 74 -13.07 -1.25 20.61
CA ALA A 74 -11.75 -0.66 20.65
C ALA A 74 -11.17 -0.52 19.21
N LEU A 75 -10.17 0.36 19.04
CA LEU A 75 -9.36 0.41 17.82
C LEU A 75 -8.08 -0.38 18.05
N ALA A 76 -7.92 -1.51 17.37
CA ALA A 76 -6.79 -2.41 17.58
C ALA A 76 -5.42 -1.73 17.36
N CYS A 77 -5.34 -0.69 16.51
CA CYS A 77 -4.09 0.06 16.28
C CYS A 77 -3.70 1.01 17.42
N CYS A 78 -4.60 1.26 18.39
CA CYS A 78 -4.36 2.13 19.53
C CYS A 78 -4.43 1.36 20.85
N ALA A 79 -5.40 0.46 20.98
CA ALA A 79 -5.70 -0.22 22.24
C ALA A 79 -4.52 -1.10 22.70
N THR A 80 -4.19 -1.00 23.99
CA THR A 80 -3.23 -1.84 24.71
C THR A 80 -3.93 -2.60 25.81
N LEU A 81 -3.45 -3.79 26.18
CA LEU A 81 -4.07 -4.61 27.21
C LEU A 81 -3.75 -4.10 28.61
N GLU A 82 -4.74 -4.14 29.50
CA GLU A 82 -4.62 -3.96 30.96
C GLU A 82 -4.83 -5.28 31.71
N SER A 83 -5.42 -6.27 31.04
CA SER A 83 -5.58 -7.66 31.52
C SER A 83 -5.55 -8.62 30.35
N ASP A 84 -5.57 -9.93 30.60
CA ASP A 84 -5.90 -10.92 29.56
C ASP A 84 -7.26 -10.57 28.94
N ALA A 85 -7.39 -10.75 27.62
CA ALA A 85 -8.58 -10.31 26.91
C ALA A 85 -9.00 -11.25 25.76
N VAL A 86 -10.27 -11.14 25.40
CA VAL A 86 -10.86 -11.79 24.22
C VAL A 86 -11.44 -10.73 23.31
N ILE A 87 -11.04 -10.73 22.06
CA ILE A 87 -11.60 -9.84 21.04
C ILE A 87 -12.35 -10.63 19.98
N GLU A 88 -13.42 -10.04 19.46
CA GLU A 88 -14.13 -10.50 18.29
C GLU A 88 -13.93 -9.49 17.13
N VAL A 89 -13.60 -10.00 15.96
CA VAL A 89 -13.35 -9.18 14.77
C VAL A 89 -14.05 -9.78 13.55
N GLU A 90 -14.66 -8.93 12.74
CA GLU A 90 -15.16 -9.33 11.43
C GLU A 90 -13.97 -9.56 10.49
N MET A 91 -13.79 -10.79 10.05
CA MET A 91 -12.71 -11.18 9.14
C MET A 91 -13.27 -11.69 7.82
N GLU A 92 -12.81 -11.12 6.73
CA GLU A 92 -13.02 -11.68 5.41
C GLU A 92 -11.90 -12.66 5.10
N ILE A 93 -12.26 -13.90 4.74
CA ILE A 93 -11.30 -14.90 4.27
C ILE A 93 -11.01 -14.59 2.80
N ASP A 94 -9.76 -14.25 2.51
CA ASP A 94 -9.27 -14.05 1.17
C ASP A 94 -8.27 -15.17 0.84
N GLU A 95 -8.64 -16.04 -0.10
CA GLU A 95 -7.84 -17.22 -0.48
C GLU A 95 -6.49 -16.88 -1.13
N ASP A 96 -6.36 -15.66 -1.67
CA ASP A 96 -5.11 -15.18 -2.26
C ASP A 96 -4.19 -14.50 -1.25
N ALA A 97 -4.67 -14.22 -0.05
CA ALA A 97 -3.88 -13.53 0.97
C ALA A 97 -2.88 -14.48 1.65
N ARG A 98 -1.66 -14.00 1.81
CA ARG A 98 -0.64 -14.66 2.61
C ARG A 98 -0.55 -14.00 3.98
N ASP A 99 -0.76 -14.77 5.04
CA ASP A 99 -0.60 -14.29 6.42
C ASP A 99 0.88 -14.39 6.82
N ILE A 100 1.64 -13.36 6.49
CA ILE A 100 3.08 -13.28 6.75
C ILE A 100 3.29 -12.47 8.03
N PRO A 101 3.97 -13.03 9.06
CA PRO A 101 4.25 -12.31 10.29
C PRO A 101 5.08 -11.05 10.05
N VAL A 102 4.68 -9.94 10.66
CA VAL A 102 5.47 -8.72 10.67
C VAL A 102 6.72 -8.92 11.52
N ARG A 103 7.88 -8.52 11.00
CA ARG A 103 9.18 -8.60 11.66
C ARG A 103 9.93 -7.30 11.50
N ASP A 104 10.93 -7.10 12.36
CA ASP A 104 11.88 -6.00 12.24
C ASP A 104 13.15 -6.52 11.55
N PHE A 105 13.63 -5.72 10.59
CA PHE A 105 14.83 -6.03 9.81
C PHE A 105 15.83 -4.91 9.96
N HIS A 106 17.10 -5.28 10.08
CA HIS A 106 18.22 -4.36 9.98
C HIS A 106 18.79 -4.44 8.57
N GLY A 107 19.26 -3.33 8.07
CA GLY A 107 19.85 -3.30 6.75
C GLY A 107 20.76 -2.10 6.54
N VAL A 108 21.32 -2.05 5.35
CA VAL A 108 22.20 -0.99 4.90
C VAL A 108 21.69 -0.47 3.57
N VAL A 109 21.73 0.84 3.38
CA VAL A 109 21.45 1.45 2.08
C VAL A 109 22.52 1.02 1.09
N SER A 110 22.16 0.14 0.14
CA SER A 110 23.09 -0.40 -0.86
C SER A 110 23.23 0.52 -2.08
N ARG A 111 22.14 1.24 -2.44
CA ARG A 111 22.09 2.12 -3.60
C ARG A 111 21.04 3.21 -3.43
N ILE A 112 21.33 4.38 -3.99
CA ILE A 112 20.38 5.52 -4.12
C ILE A 112 20.48 6.04 -5.54
N GLU A 113 19.34 6.21 -6.21
CA GLU A 113 19.26 6.77 -7.57
C GLU A 113 18.15 7.84 -7.64
N ASP A 114 18.41 8.91 -8.35
CA ASP A 114 17.39 9.90 -8.70
C ASP A 114 16.59 9.36 -9.90
N LEU A 115 15.44 8.73 -9.64
CA LEU A 115 14.58 8.17 -10.68
C LEU A 115 13.85 9.26 -11.47
N THR A 116 13.49 10.34 -10.77
CA THR A 116 12.93 11.58 -11.34
C THR A 116 13.41 12.78 -10.51
N PRO A 117 13.16 14.04 -10.90
CA PRO A 117 13.45 15.18 -10.05
C PRO A 117 12.77 15.15 -8.68
N THR A 118 11.71 14.34 -8.52
CA THR A 118 10.92 14.27 -7.29
C THR A 118 10.89 12.90 -6.62
N ILE A 119 11.43 11.86 -7.25
CA ILE A 119 11.39 10.48 -6.74
C ILE A 119 12.81 9.90 -6.72
N LYS A 120 13.21 9.36 -5.56
CA LYS A 120 14.42 8.57 -5.39
C LYS A 120 14.09 7.09 -5.27
N GLY A 121 14.86 6.26 -5.94
CA GLY A 121 14.95 4.82 -5.67
C GLY A 121 15.97 4.60 -4.55
N ILE A 122 15.56 3.87 -3.53
CA ILE A 122 16.38 3.49 -2.39
C ILE A 122 16.40 1.96 -2.31
N TRP A 123 17.59 1.37 -2.44
CA TRP A 123 17.78 -0.08 -2.27
C TRP A 123 18.39 -0.35 -0.90
N LEU A 124 17.78 -1.30 -0.20
CA LEU A 124 18.21 -1.71 1.13
C LEU A 124 18.62 -3.17 1.09
N LYS A 125 19.87 -3.45 1.44
CA LYS A 125 20.35 -4.81 1.69
C LYS A 125 20.05 -5.15 3.14
N LEU A 126 19.14 -6.08 3.36
CA LEU A 126 18.71 -6.51 4.68
C LEU A 126 19.64 -7.62 5.22
N ASP A 127 19.69 -7.78 6.54
CA ASP A 127 20.44 -8.82 7.25
C ASP A 127 19.85 -10.23 7.04
N GLU A 128 18.56 -10.32 6.72
CA GLU A 128 17.86 -11.54 6.34
C GLU A 128 16.82 -11.25 5.24
N ALA A 129 16.41 -12.29 4.53
CA ALA A 129 15.41 -12.15 3.48
C ALA A 129 14.05 -11.75 4.05
N LEU A 130 13.45 -10.71 3.45
CA LEU A 130 12.07 -10.33 3.71
C LEU A 130 11.14 -11.15 2.82
N ASP A 131 10.37 -12.06 3.44
CA ASP A 131 9.25 -12.69 2.75
C ASP A 131 8.09 -11.69 2.67
N PHE A 132 7.56 -11.47 1.47
CA PHE A 132 6.43 -10.58 1.26
C PHE A 132 5.59 -10.99 0.05
N GLN A 133 4.36 -10.52 0.00
CA GLN A 133 3.49 -10.64 -1.16
C GLN A 133 3.57 -9.37 -1.99
N ALA A 134 3.71 -9.49 -3.32
CA ALA A 134 3.81 -8.35 -4.21
C ALA A 134 2.66 -7.36 -4.00
N GLY A 135 3.02 -6.08 -3.78
CA GLY A 135 2.08 -4.99 -3.45
C GLY A 135 2.06 -4.60 -1.98
N GLN A 136 2.69 -5.37 -1.09
CA GLN A 136 2.87 -5.00 0.32
C GLN A 136 3.89 -3.87 0.50
N TYR A 137 3.91 -3.30 1.70
CA TYR A 137 4.79 -2.20 2.08
C TYR A 137 5.56 -2.49 3.38
N VAL A 138 6.57 -1.70 3.64
CA VAL A 138 7.31 -1.68 4.90
C VAL A 138 7.20 -0.32 5.58
N ASN A 139 7.31 -0.30 6.90
CA ASN A 139 7.55 0.91 7.68
C ASN A 139 9.04 1.14 7.78
N PHE A 140 9.53 2.25 7.23
CA PHE A 140 10.90 2.70 7.32
C PHE A 140 11.05 3.59 8.55
N ASN A 141 11.90 3.21 9.49
CA ASN A 141 12.15 3.96 10.70
C ASN A 141 13.10 5.13 10.44
N LEU A 142 12.67 6.32 10.83
CA LEU A 142 13.41 7.56 10.64
C LEU A 142 14.13 7.96 11.94
N PRO A 143 15.29 8.60 11.86
CA PRO A 143 16.00 9.09 13.04
C PRO A 143 15.32 10.33 13.66
N ASN A 144 15.85 10.79 14.80
CA ASN A 144 15.50 12.05 15.43
C ASN A 144 14.00 12.19 15.76
N ASP A 145 13.37 11.13 16.26
CA ASP A 145 11.96 11.07 16.66
C ASP A 145 10.98 11.44 15.53
N LEU A 146 11.40 11.32 14.26
CA LEU A 146 10.53 11.49 13.11
C LEU A 146 9.54 10.34 12.92
N GLY A 147 9.67 9.27 13.73
CA GLY A 147 8.85 8.07 13.67
C GLY A 147 9.14 7.23 12.43
N HIS A 148 8.13 6.57 11.89
CA HIS A 148 8.26 5.76 10.68
C HIS A 148 7.43 6.31 9.52
N ARG A 149 7.73 5.82 8.30
CA ARG A 149 6.92 6.07 7.10
C ARG A 149 6.73 4.78 6.33
N ALA A 150 5.51 4.59 5.87
CA ALA A 150 5.15 3.47 5.02
C ALA A 150 5.63 3.70 3.58
N PHE A 151 6.34 2.73 3.01
CA PHE A 151 6.76 2.72 1.61
C PHE A 151 6.50 1.36 0.99
N SER A 152 5.82 1.36 -0.14
CA SER A 152 5.53 0.14 -0.90
C SER A 152 6.81 -0.46 -1.48
N LEU A 153 6.90 -1.79 -1.42
CA LEU A 153 7.97 -2.55 -2.05
C LEU A 153 7.80 -2.50 -3.57
N ALA A 154 8.86 -2.10 -4.28
CA ALA A 154 8.81 -1.88 -5.73
C ALA A 154 9.45 -3.01 -6.54
N ASN A 155 10.22 -3.90 -5.89
CA ASN A 155 10.83 -5.09 -6.47
C ASN A 155 9.89 -6.30 -6.39
N ALA A 156 10.20 -7.35 -7.16
CA ALA A 156 9.53 -8.63 -7.03
C ALA A 156 9.92 -9.34 -5.72
N PRO A 157 9.04 -10.18 -5.13
CA PRO A 157 9.37 -10.95 -3.92
C PRO A 157 10.58 -11.89 -4.07
N SER A 158 10.88 -12.31 -5.30
CA SER A 158 12.00 -13.20 -5.64
C SER A 158 13.40 -12.62 -5.36
N THR A 159 13.52 -11.30 -5.16
CA THR A 159 14.83 -10.64 -4.98
C THR A 159 15.49 -10.91 -3.62
N GLY A 160 14.78 -11.59 -2.70
CA GLY A 160 15.35 -12.10 -1.46
C GLY A 160 15.63 -11.00 -0.42
N ASP A 161 16.91 -10.70 -0.16
CA ASP A 161 17.35 -9.82 0.91
C ASP A 161 17.64 -8.37 0.47
N GLU A 162 17.37 -8.02 -0.79
CA GLU A 162 17.42 -6.63 -1.26
C GLU A 162 16.03 -6.13 -1.61
N ILE A 163 15.59 -5.07 -0.94
CA ILE A 163 14.30 -4.42 -1.20
C ILE A 163 14.51 -3.05 -1.85
N GLU A 164 13.55 -2.66 -2.67
CA GLU A 164 13.53 -1.39 -3.38
C GLU A 164 12.33 -0.55 -2.97
N LEU A 165 12.58 0.71 -2.60
CA LEU A 165 11.60 1.70 -2.21
C LEU A 165 11.68 2.91 -3.14
N ASN A 166 10.57 3.31 -3.77
CA ASN A 166 10.51 4.48 -4.65
C ASN A 166 9.85 5.65 -3.91
N ILE A 167 10.66 6.55 -3.38
CA ILE A 167 10.24 7.55 -2.40
C ILE A 167 10.13 8.92 -3.04
N ARG A 168 8.90 9.44 -3.13
CA ARG A 168 8.65 10.80 -3.58
C ARG A 168 8.85 11.81 -2.45
N ILE A 169 9.54 12.92 -2.76
CA ILE A 169 9.62 14.05 -1.82
C ILE A 169 8.25 14.71 -1.67
N VAL A 170 7.80 14.85 -0.44
CA VAL A 170 6.56 15.56 -0.10
C VAL A 170 6.92 16.97 0.36
N PRO A 171 6.45 18.03 -0.30
CA PRO A 171 6.71 19.40 0.13
C PRO A 171 6.30 19.62 1.59
N GLY A 172 7.25 20.06 2.43
CA GLY A 172 7.03 20.24 3.87
C GLY A 172 7.01 18.94 4.70
N GLY A 173 7.17 17.79 4.09
CA GLY A 173 7.22 16.50 4.77
C GLY A 173 8.61 16.24 5.37
N ALA A 174 8.73 16.24 6.70
CA ALA A 174 10.03 16.09 7.39
C ALA A 174 10.73 14.75 7.04
N GLY A 175 10.00 13.61 7.04
CA GLY A 175 10.58 12.30 6.78
C GLY A 175 11.12 12.15 5.36
N THR A 176 10.32 12.49 4.34
CA THR A 176 10.78 12.38 2.95
C THR A 176 11.87 13.41 2.62
N THR A 177 11.84 14.58 3.25
CA THR A 177 12.92 15.59 3.13
C THR A 177 14.23 15.05 3.70
N TRP A 178 14.20 14.40 4.88
CA TRP A 178 15.37 13.76 5.46
C TRP A 178 15.92 12.66 4.53
N ILE A 179 15.07 11.77 4.00
CA ILE A 179 15.49 10.72 3.08
C ILE A 179 16.15 11.30 1.83
N HIS A 180 15.59 12.37 1.26
CA HIS A 180 16.13 12.97 0.03
C HIS A 180 17.45 13.72 0.24
N ASN A 181 17.66 14.31 1.41
CA ASN A 181 18.79 15.22 1.61
C ASN A 181 19.92 14.61 2.46
N GLU A 182 19.59 13.73 3.41
CA GLU A 182 20.53 13.28 4.44
C GLU A 182 20.91 11.80 4.29
N LEU A 183 19.98 10.93 3.83
CA LEU A 183 20.23 9.49 3.68
C LEU A 183 21.32 9.23 2.64
N LYS A 184 22.27 8.34 2.96
CA LYS A 184 23.43 8.03 2.11
C LYS A 184 23.60 6.51 1.95
N VAL A 185 24.24 6.14 0.86
CA VAL A 185 24.75 4.76 0.66
C VAL A 185 25.71 4.41 1.80
N GLY A 186 25.48 3.26 2.41
CA GLY A 186 26.23 2.78 3.58
C GLY A 186 25.58 3.09 4.92
N ASP A 187 24.54 3.91 4.97
CA ASP A 187 23.81 4.18 6.23
C ASP A 187 23.06 2.94 6.70
N ALA A 188 23.15 2.68 8.00
CA ALA A 188 22.36 1.64 8.65
C ALA A 188 20.92 2.11 8.82
N VAL A 189 19.97 1.23 8.51
CA VAL A 189 18.53 1.50 8.56
C VAL A 189 17.79 0.34 9.23
N THR A 190 16.60 0.61 9.72
CA THR A 190 15.68 -0.42 10.19
C THR A 190 14.33 -0.26 9.50
N VAL A 191 13.74 -1.40 9.14
CA VAL A 191 12.39 -1.46 8.58
C VAL A 191 11.60 -2.53 9.29
N SER A 192 10.29 -2.34 9.39
CA SER A 192 9.39 -3.38 9.86
C SER A 192 8.39 -3.73 8.75
N GLY A 193 7.96 -4.98 8.67
CA GLY A 193 7.04 -5.47 7.65
C GLY A 193 7.01 -6.98 7.51
N PRO A 194 6.29 -7.49 6.48
CA PRO A 194 5.51 -6.73 5.51
C PRO A 194 4.13 -6.34 6.05
N TYR A 195 3.56 -5.26 5.54
CA TYR A 195 2.22 -4.78 5.86
C TYR A 195 1.37 -4.67 4.59
N GLY A 196 0.06 -4.65 4.79
CA GLY A 196 -0.91 -4.35 3.74
C GLY A 196 -1.50 -5.59 3.06
N ARG A 197 -2.67 -5.39 2.44
CA ARG A 197 -3.40 -6.40 1.67
C ARG A 197 -3.79 -5.88 0.28
N PHE A 198 -2.89 -5.14 -0.34
CA PHE A 198 -3.01 -4.71 -1.72
C PHE A 198 -2.16 -5.63 -2.60
N PHE A 199 -2.75 -6.68 -3.14
CA PHE A 199 -2.09 -7.72 -3.94
C PHE A 199 -3.00 -8.23 -5.05
N VAL A 200 -2.46 -9.02 -5.98
CA VAL A 200 -3.23 -9.58 -7.09
C VAL A 200 -4.03 -10.79 -6.63
N HIS A 201 -5.34 -10.78 -6.89
CA HIS A 201 -6.25 -11.89 -6.64
C HIS A 201 -6.14 -12.91 -7.78
N LYS A 202 -5.12 -13.76 -7.70
CA LYS A 202 -4.74 -14.74 -8.74
C LYS A 202 -5.79 -15.85 -8.91
N SER A 203 -6.50 -16.21 -7.84
CA SER A 203 -7.57 -17.23 -7.85
C SER A 203 -8.71 -16.87 -8.79
N ALA A 204 -8.97 -15.58 -9.00
CA ALA A 204 -10.00 -15.11 -9.92
C ALA A 204 -9.76 -15.50 -11.40
N ASN A 205 -8.50 -15.78 -11.77
CA ASN A 205 -8.09 -16.21 -13.11
C ASN A 205 -8.63 -15.32 -14.24
N VAL A 206 -8.53 -14.00 -14.07
CA VAL A 206 -8.98 -12.96 -15.02
C VAL A 206 -7.83 -11.99 -15.34
N PRO A 207 -7.92 -11.21 -16.44
CA PRO A 207 -6.97 -10.15 -16.75
C PRO A 207 -6.77 -9.15 -15.61
N SER A 208 -5.56 -8.61 -15.48
CA SER A 208 -5.20 -7.61 -14.48
C SER A 208 -4.94 -6.25 -15.12
N LEU A 209 -5.68 -5.22 -14.68
CA LEU A 209 -5.47 -3.84 -15.07
C LEU A 209 -4.84 -3.07 -13.91
N PHE A 210 -3.64 -2.56 -14.11
CA PHE A 210 -2.96 -1.69 -13.17
C PHE A 210 -3.06 -0.23 -13.62
N MET A 211 -3.46 0.66 -12.72
CA MET A 211 -3.49 2.10 -12.99
C MET A 211 -2.68 2.81 -11.90
N ALA A 212 -1.57 3.40 -12.29
CA ALA A 212 -0.60 3.99 -11.38
C ALA A 212 -0.34 5.47 -11.67
N GLY A 213 0.02 6.25 -10.64
CA GLY A 213 0.42 7.65 -10.78
C GLY A 213 1.57 8.05 -9.88
N GLY A 214 2.63 8.63 -10.47
CA GLY A 214 3.82 9.03 -9.74
C GLY A 214 4.45 7.86 -8.96
N SER A 215 4.80 8.06 -7.68
CA SER A 215 5.37 6.99 -6.84
C SER A 215 4.38 5.86 -6.52
N GLY A 216 3.09 5.99 -6.84
CA GLY A 216 2.13 4.90 -6.80
C GLY A 216 2.41 3.78 -7.80
N LEU A 217 3.46 3.89 -8.61
CA LEU A 217 3.93 2.81 -9.48
C LEU A 217 4.57 1.64 -8.69
N SER A 218 5.06 1.85 -7.47
CA SER A 218 5.83 0.85 -6.71
C SER A 218 5.08 -0.47 -6.55
N SER A 219 3.90 -0.47 -5.93
CA SER A 219 3.10 -1.69 -5.75
C SER A 219 2.71 -2.36 -7.07
N PRO A 220 2.15 -1.64 -8.09
CA PRO A 220 1.89 -2.22 -9.41
C PRO A 220 3.12 -2.81 -10.08
N ARG A 221 4.31 -2.17 -9.98
CA ARG A 221 5.54 -2.72 -10.55
C ARG A 221 5.90 -4.05 -9.90
N SER A 222 5.89 -4.10 -8.57
CA SER A 222 6.13 -5.35 -7.82
C SER A 222 5.19 -6.47 -8.27
N MET A 223 3.88 -6.19 -8.36
CA MET A 223 2.86 -7.15 -8.79
C MET A 223 3.04 -7.62 -10.23
N ILE A 224 3.38 -6.71 -11.15
CA ILE A 224 3.61 -7.04 -12.56
C ILE A 224 4.83 -7.94 -12.70
N LEU A 225 5.94 -7.59 -12.06
CA LEU A 225 7.16 -8.40 -12.07
C LEU A 225 6.90 -9.81 -11.52
N ASP A 226 6.20 -9.92 -10.38
CA ASP A 226 5.82 -11.18 -9.76
C ASP A 226 4.96 -12.05 -10.70
N LEU A 227 3.93 -11.47 -11.33
CA LEU A 227 3.09 -12.18 -12.32
C LEU A 227 3.87 -12.69 -13.52
N LEU A 228 4.80 -11.89 -14.05
CA LEU A 228 5.61 -12.24 -15.21
C LEU A 228 6.66 -13.31 -14.87
N GLU A 229 7.30 -13.22 -13.69
CA GLU A 229 8.26 -14.21 -13.20
C GLU A 229 7.60 -15.56 -12.92
N GLU A 230 6.37 -15.57 -12.40
CA GLU A 230 5.58 -16.80 -12.23
C GLU A 230 5.08 -17.40 -13.55
N GLY A 231 5.26 -16.70 -14.68
CA GLY A 231 4.84 -17.17 -15.99
C GLY A 231 3.33 -17.04 -16.25
N SER A 232 2.66 -16.04 -15.66
CA SER A 232 1.27 -15.75 -15.97
C SER A 232 1.06 -15.54 -17.46
N THR A 233 0.01 -16.17 -18.01
CA THR A 233 -0.39 -16.03 -19.42
C THR A 233 -1.60 -15.13 -19.61
N LEU A 234 -2.23 -14.70 -18.52
CA LEU A 234 -3.37 -13.78 -18.56
C LEU A 234 -2.93 -12.39 -19.00
N PRO A 235 -3.78 -11.63 -19.69
CA PRO A 235 -3.48 -10.24 -20.06
C PRO A 235 -3.19 -9.39 -18.83
N ILE A 236 -2.10 -8.65 -18.90
CA ILE A 236 -1.64 -7.70 -17.87
C ILE A 236 -1.51 -6.34 -18.56
N THR A 237 -2.23 -5.33 -18.09
CA THR A 237 -2.14 -3.97 -18.64
C THR A 237 -1.73 -3.00 -17.57
N LEU A 238 -0.68 -2.22 -17.82
CA LEU A 238 -0.28 -1.09 -16.98
C LEU A 238 -0.61 0.22 -17.69
N VAL A 239 -1.52 1.01 -17.12
CA VAL A 239 -1.73 2.41 -17.50
C VAL A 239 -1.02 3.29 -16.48
N TYR A 240 0.08 3.93 -16.88
CA TYR A 240 0.92 4.71 -15.97
C TYR A 240 0.87 6.20 -16.29
N GLY A 241 0.41 6.99 -15.32
CA GLY A 241 0.28 8.44 -15.40
C GLY A 241 1.44 9.18 -14.76
N ALA A 242 2.03 10.11 -15.50
CA ALA A 242 2.99 11.09 -14.99
C ALA A 242 2.65 12.49 -15.52
N ARG A 243 3.27 13.54 -14.96
CA ARG A 243 3.08 14.91 -15.46
C ARG A 243 3.70 15.08 -16.84
N ASN A 244 4.96 14.72 -16.97
CA ASN A 244 5.76 14.85 -18.18
C ASN A 244 6.80 13.74 -18.27
N GLN A 245 7.56 13.67 -19.36
CA GLN A 245 8.59 12.65 -19.59
C GLN A 245 9.65 12.61 -18.48
N GLY A 246 10.01 13.74 -17.88
CA GLY A 246 11.00 13.78 -16.79
C GLY A 246 10.50 13.15 -15.48
N GLU A 247 9.19 12.97 -15.31
CA GLU A 247 8.56 12.31 -14.15
C GLU A 247 8.17 10.85 -14.47
N LEU A 248 8.45 10.34 -15.66
CA LEU A 248 8.10 8.99 -16.11
C LEU A 248 9.28 8.05 -15.88
N TYR A 249 9.39 7.46 -14.67
CA TYR A 249 10.47 6.53 -14.36
C TYR A 249 10.12 5.07 -14.72
N TYR A 250 11.15 4.24 -14.90
CA TYR A 250 11.05 2.86 -15.39
C TYR A 250 10.38 2.72 -16.77
N HIS A 251 10.32 3.83 -17.54
CA HIS A 251 9.68 3.83 -18.86
C HIS A 251 10.29 2.80 -19.79
N GLN A 252 11.63 2.76 -19.88
CA GLN A 252 12.32 1.80 -20.74
C GLN A 252 12.14 0.36 -20.28
N GLU A 253 12.17 0.11 -18.97
CA GLU A 253 11.92 -1.22 -18.40
C GLU A 253 10.54 -1.77 -18.84
N PHE A 254 9.49 -0.95 -18.77
CA PHE A 254 8.16 -1.39 -19.20
C PHE A 254 8.02 -1.54 -20.72
N LEU A 255 8.76 -0.78 -21.52
CA LEU A 255 8.85 -1.01 -22.96
C LEU A 255 9.53 -2.34 -23.27
N ASP A 256 10.61 -2.65 -22.58
CA ASP A 256 11.35 -3.91 -22.74
C ASP A 256 10.51 -5.10 -22.31
N LEU A 257 9.80 -4.99 -21.18
CA LEU A 257 8.86 -6.01 -20.71
C LEU A 257 7.73 -6.23 -21.72
N ALA A 258 7.15 -5.17 -22.30
CA ALA A 258 6.10 -5.29 -23.31
C ALA A 258 6.62 -5.93 -24.63
N ALA A 259 7.88 -5.74 -24.95
CA ALA A 259 8.51 -6.41 -26.09
C ALA A 259 8.82 -7.90 -25.80
N GLN A 260 9.12 -8.24 -24.54
CA GLN A 260 9.46 -9.59 -24.12
C GLN A 260 8.23 -10.47 -23.84
N TYR A 261 7.19 -9.92 -23.24
CA TYR A 261 6.00 -10.65 -22.77
C TYR A 261 4.76 -10.25 -23.61
N PRO A 262 4.28 -11.10 -24.51
CA PRO A 262 3.17 -10.75 -25.43
C PRO A 262 1.82 -10.54 -24.70
N ASN A 263 1.69 -10.99 -23.47
CA ASN A 263 0.53 -10.75 -22.60
C ASN A 263 0.63 -9.49 -21.74
N PHE A 264 1.75 -8.76 -21.80
CA PHE A 264 1.93 -7.49 -21.07
C PHE A 264 1.76 -6.30 -22.01
N THR A 265 0.93 -5.35 -21.62
CA THR A 265 0.68 -4.10 -22.35
C THR A 265 1.02 -2.90 -21.47
N TYR A 266 1.83 -1.98 -21.97
CA TYR A 266 2.20 -0.75 -21.31
C TYR A 266 1.61 0.49 -22.00
N VAL A 267 0.86 1.29 -21.24
CA VAL A 267 0.12 2.47 -21.73
C VAL A 267 0.54 3.71 -20.90
N PRO A 268 1.61 4.40 -21.27
CA PRO A 268 2.02 5.63 -20.59
C PRO A 268 1.14 6.82 -21.00
N ALA A 269 0.79 7.67 -20.01
CA ALA A 269 -0.01 8.87 -20.20
C ALA A 269 0.62 10.07 -19.49
N LEU A 270 0.74 11.20 -20.18
CA LEU A 270 1.34 12.43 -19.67
C LEU A 270 0.31 13.57 -19.72
N ASN A 271 -0.02 14.15 -18.57
CA ASN A 271 -1.08 15.15 -18.51
C ASN A 271 -0.59 16.61 -18.65
N ASP A 272 0.71 16.86 -18.53
CA ASP A 272 1.35 18.18 -18.59
C ASP A 272 2.61 18.16 -19.48
N GLU A 273 2.57 17.40 -20.58
CA GLU A 273 3.66 17.28 -21.52
C GLU A 273 3.54 18.35 -22.62
N PRO A 274 4.59 19.16 -22.91
CA PRO A 274 4.56 20.17 -23.96
C PRO A 274 4.19 19.59 -25.32
N ALA A 275 3.41 20.33 -26.11
CA ALA A 275 2.93 19.86 -27.42
C ALA A 275 4.05 19.57 -28.42
N ASP A 276 5.18 20.27 -28.30
CA ASP A 276 6.37 20.18 -29.16
C ASP A 276 7.45 19.24 -28.63
N SER A 277 7.20 18.49 -27.56
CA SER A 277 8.18 17.60 -26.90
C SER A 277 8.55 16.34 -27.70
N GLY A 278 7.85 16.08 -28.81
CA GLY A 278 8.02 14.83 -29.58
C GLY A 278 7.32 13.61 -28.98
N TRP A 279 6.64 13.73 -27.83
CA TRP A 279 5.86 12.65 -27.24
C TRP A 279 4.71 12.21 -28.14
N THR A 280 4.62 10.92 -28.43
CA THR A 280 3.59 10.32 -29.31
C THR A 280 2.52 9.54 -28.57
N GLY A 281 2.69 9.31 -27.25
CA GLY A 281 1.72 8.64 -26.40
C GLY A 281 0.56 9.53 -25.98
N PHE A 282 -0.27 9.04 -25.05
CA PHE A 282 -1.41 9.78 -24.52
C PHE A 282 -1.01 11.08 -23.82
N ARG A 283 -1.73 12.17 -24.13
CA ARG A 283 -1.58 13.50 -23.49
C ARG A 283 -2.83 13.80 -22.67
N CYS A 284 -3.05 13.02 -21.64
CA CYS A 284 -4.24 13.11 -20.78
C CYS A 284 -3.98 12.45 -19.42
N PHE A 285 -4.94 12.49 -18.54
CA PHE A 285 -4.88 11.78 -17.26
C PHE A 285 -4.97 10.25 -17.46
N VAL A 286 -4.47 9.50 -16.49
CA VAL A 286 -4.42 8.03 -16.51
C VAL A 286 -5.78 7.38 -16.76
N HIS A 287 -6.87 7.90 -16.16
CA HIS A 287 -8.22 7.37 -16.35
C HIS A 287 -8.78 7.60 -17.76
N GLU A 288 -8.39 8.73 -18.40
CA GLU A 288 -8.78 9.02 -19.80
C GLU A 288 -8.01 8.12 -20.79
N ALA A 289 -6.72 7.88 -20.52
CA ALA A 289 -5.92 6.96 -21.31
C ALA A 289 -6.44 5.52 -21.22
N ALA A 290 -6.80 5.07 -20.01
CA ALA A 290 -7.44 3.77 -19.81
C ALA A 290 -8.77 3.67 -20.56
N LYS A 291 -9.63 4.70 -20.45
CA LYS A 291 -10.90 4.76 -21.18
C LYS A 291 -10.71 4.65 -22.69
N ALA A 292 -9.74 5.36 -23.25
CA ALA A 292 -9.46 5.32 -24.69
C ALA A 292 -8.89 3.96 -25.11
N HIS A 293 -7.98 3.37 -24.31
CA HIS A 293 -7.35 2.09 -24.61
C HIS A 293 -8.33 0.93 -24.61
N PHE A 294 -9.31 0.91 -23.69
CA PHE A 294 -10.30 -0.13 -23.52
C PHE A 294 -11.64 0.15 -24.20
N ASP A 295 -11.77 1.20 -25.01
CA ASP A 295 -13.03 1.64 -25.61
C ASP A 295 -14.16 1.80 -24.56
N ASN A 296 -13.77 2.21 -23.33
CA ASN A 296 -14.65 2.34 -22.18
C ASN A 296 -15.40 1.04 -21.79
N ASP A 297 -14.78 -0.12 -22.00
CA ASP A 297 -15.30 -1.42 -21.58
C ASP A 297 -14.24 -2.16 -20.75
N PHE A 298 -14.48 -2.24 -19.42
CA PHE A 298 -13.56 -2.84 -18.46
C PHE A 298 -14.09 -4.14 -17.85
N ARG A 299 -15.03 -4.80 -18.50
CA ARG A 299 -15.61 -6.05 -18.00
C ARG A 299 -14.57 -7.17 -17.93
N ASP A 300 -14.87 -8.16 -17.10
CA ASP A 300 -14.17 -9.43 -17.00
C ASP A 300 -12.68 -9.31 -16.64
N GLN A 301 -12.32 -8.31 -15.85
CA GLN A 301 -10.97 -8.11 -15.32
C GLN A 301 -11.00 -7.57 -13.89
N LYS A 302 -9.87 -7.55 -13.21
CA LYS A 302 -9.68 -6.87 -11.92
C LYS A 302 -8.75 -5.68 -12.08
N ALA A 303 -9.07 -4.57 -11.40
CA ALA A 303 -8.30 -3.35 -11.45
C ALA A 303 -7.59 -3.06 -10.12
N TYR A 304 -6.31 -2.69 -10.21
CA TYR A 304 -5.43 -2.36 -9.08
C TYR A 304 -4.94 -0.93 -9.24
N LEU A 305 -5.43 -0.03 -8.37
CA LEU A 305 -5.21 1.40 -8.48
C LEU A 305 -4.28 1.87 -7.36
N CYS A 306 -3.16 2.50 -7.71
CA CYS A 306 -2.23 3.02 -6.71
C CYS A 306 -1.75 4.44 -7.03
N GLY A 307 -1.87 5.36 -6.06
CA GLY A 307 -1.45 6.75 -6.24
C GLY A 307 -2.24 7.77 -5.42
N PRO A 308 -2.25 9.04 -5.86
CA PRO A 308 -2.97 10.11 -5.16
C PRO A 308 -4.49 9.88 -5.11
N PRO A 309 -5.16 10.24 -4.00
CA PRO A 309 -6.61 10.02 -3.83
C PRO A 309 -7.47 10.55 -4.98
N ILE A 310 -7.20 11.75 -5.46
CA ILE A 310 -7.95 12.37 -6.57
C ILE A 310 -7.85 11.56 -7.87
N MET A 311 -6.68 10.97 -8.16
CA MET A 311 -6.49 10.10 -9.32
C MET A 311 -7.31 8.81 -9.15
N ILE A 312 -7.23 8.18 -7.99
CA ILE A 312 -7.95 6.93 -7.70
C ILE A 312 -9.46 7.13 -7.84
N GLU A 313 -10.03 8.22 -7.31
CA GLU A 313 -11.45 8.52 -7.43
C GLU A 313 -11.89 8.72 -8.89
N ALA A 314 -11.08 9.40 -9.70
CA ALA A 314 -11.34 9.54 -11.13
C ALA A 314 -11.25 8.20 -11.86
N CYS A 315 -10.28 7.33 -11.50
CA CYS A 315 -10.16 6.00 -12.05
C CYS A 315 -11.36 5.12 -11.69
N ILE A 316 -11.77 5.06 -10.41
CA ILE A 316 -12.95 4.30 -9.97
C ILE A 316 -14.18 4.74 -10.75
N THR A 317 -14.42 6.05 -10.85
CA THR A 317 -15.57 6.59 -11.62
C THR A 317 -15.54 6.12 -13.06
N THR A 318 -14.39 6.18 -13.72
CA THR A 318 -14.23 5.76 -15.12
C THR A 318 -14.45 4.26 -15.28
N LEU A 319 -13.86 3.43 -14.42
CA LEU A 319 -14.00 1.98 -14.46
C LEU A 319 -15.46 1.54 -14.25
N MET A 320 -16.16 2.16 -13.29
CA MET A 320 -17.58 1.85 -13.04
C MET A 320 -18.48 2.28 -14.22
N GLN A 321 -18.20 3.42 -14.84
CA GLN A 321 -18.90 3.83 -16.08
C GLN A 321 -18.63 2.88 -17.23
N GLY A 322 -17.46 2.25 -17.26
CA GLY A 322 -17.08 1.22 -18.22
C GLY A 322 -17.40 -0.21 -17.77
N ARG A 323 -18.35 -0.38 -16.82
CA ARG A 323 -18.94 -1.67 -16.39
C ARG A 323 -18.04 -2.57 -15.54
N LEU A 324 -17.00 -2.05 -14.91
CA LEU A 324 -16.28 -2.75 -13.84
C LEU A 324 -16.95 -2.44 -12.50
N PHE A 325 -17.23 -3.48 -11.71
CA PHE A 325 -17.88 -3.31 -10.41
C PHE A 325 -16.88 -3.04 -9.30
N GLU A 326 -17.30 -2.32 -8.27
CA GLU A 326 -16.47 -1.92 -7.13
C GLU A 326 -15.74 -3.11 -6.48
N ARG A 327 -16.39 -4.28 -6.38
CA ARG A 327 -15.80 -5.52 -5.84
C ARG A 327 -14.57 -6.04 -6.61
N ASP A 328 -14.38 -5.58 -7.87
CA ASP A 328 -13.27 -5.94 -8.75
C ASP A 328 -12.23 -4.80 -8.86
N ILE A 329 -12.36 -3.77 -8.01
CA ILE A 329 -11.48 -2.60 -7.97
C ILE A 329 -10.77 -2.54 -6.61
N TYR A 330 -9.47 -2.72 -6.62
CA TYR A 330 -8.62 -2.67 -5.43
C TYR A 330 -7.78 -1.39 -5.43
N THR A 331 -7.63 -0.76 -4.27
CA THR A 331 -6.99 0.55 -4.21
C THR A 331 -5.98 0.68 -3.08
N GLU A 332 -4.85 1.34 -3.36
CA GLU A 332 -3.91 1.83 -2.36
C GLU A 332 -3.72 3.34 -2.54
N LYS A 333 -4.25 4.12 -1.59
CA LYS A 333 -4.23 5.60 -1.64
C LYS A 333 -3.02 6.13 -0.86
N PHE A 334 -2.19 6.94 -1.51
CA PHE A 334 -1.08 7.63 -0.86
C PHE A 334 -1.54 8.98 -0.33
N PHE A 335 -1.74 9.04 0.99
CA PHE A 335 -2.13 10.28 1.67
C PHE A 335 -0.92 11.08 2.11
N SER A 336 -0.95 12.39 1.86
CA SER A 336 -0.05 13.36 2.48
C SER A 336 -0.73 14.06 3.67
N ALA A 337 0.04 14.74 4.52
CA ALA A 337 -0.52 15.55 5.60
C ALA A 337 -1.45 16.67 5.07
N ALA A 338 -1.23 17.14 3.84
CA ALA A 338 -2.09 18.12 3.20
C ALA A 338 -3.45 17.50 2.78
N ASP A 339 -3.48 16.24 2.40
CA ASP A 339 -4.72 15.53 2.06
C ASP A 339 -5.60 15.32 3.29
N ALA A 340 -5.00 15.13 4.47
CA ALA A 340 -5.73 15.00 5.74
C ALA A 340 -6.46 16.28 6.16
N GLN A 341 -6.05 17.45 5.67
CA GLN A 341 -6.66 18.74 5.96
C GLN A 341 -7.78 19.12 4.95
N GLN A 342 -7.92 18.42 3.84
CA GLN A 342 -8.99 18.65 2.90
C GLN A 342 -10.31 18.13 3.47
N VAL A 343 -11.31 19.01 3.55
CA VAL A 343 -12.66 18.67 3.97
C VAL A 343 -13.19 17.60 3.01
N ARG A 344 -13.38 16.39 3.52
CA ARG A 344 -13.97 15.30 2.72
C ARG A 344 -15.35 15.72 2.26
N SER A 345 -15.61 15.63 0.96
CA SER A 345 -16.94 15.85 0.41
C SER A 345 -17.96 14.96 1.12
N PRO A 346 -19.12 15.50 1.58
CA PRO A 346 -20.16 14.73 2.25
C PRO A 346 -20.79 13.63 1.38
N LEU A 347 -20.46 13.57 0.10
CA LEU A 347 -20.96 12.57 -0.87
C LEU A 347 -20.23 11.22 -0.78
N PHE A 348 -19.05 11.15 -0.14
CA PHE A 348 -18.31 9.90 0.03
C PHE A 348 -18.28 9.48 1.51
N LYS A 349 -19.47 9.12 2.02
CA LYS A 349 -19.58 8.33 3.24
C LYS A 349 -19.43 6.86 2.84
N ARG A 350 -18.30 6.29 3.10
CA ARG A 350 -17.84 4.91 3.10
C ARG A 350 -16.66 4.70 2.14
N VAL A 351 -15.53 4.60 2.71
CA VAL A 351 -14.65 3.42 2.75
C VAL A 351 -13.84 3.53 4.03
#